data_f52faeeca3c767f68dab53806d1b7ddd
#
_entry.id   f52faeeca3c767f68dab53806d1b7ddd
#
_cell.length_a   1.000
_cell.length_b   1.000
_cell.length_c   1.000
_cell.angle_alpha   90.00
_cell.angle_beta   90.00
_cell.angle_gamma   90.00
#
_symmetry.space_group_name_H-M   'P 1'
#
loop_
_entity.id
_entity.type
_entity.pdbx_description
1 polymer ?
#
loop_
_entity_poly.entity_id
_entity_poly.type
_entity_poly.pdbx_seq_one_letter_code
_entity_poly.pdbx_strand_id
1 'polypeptide(L)'
;AFGGGRRDEEKSRAKERVFSFRGEGHSWDPRNQRPELWSLFNTRIRQGESIRVFPLSNWTEFDVWDYVLAEGLPVVPLYFAKARPVVKRSGTWIMVDDDRLPLNAGEVPEMRWVRFRTLGC
;
A
#
# COMPACT_ATOMS: atom_id res chain seq x y z
N ALA A 1 -16.09 0.37 1.30
CA ALA A 1 -14.92 0.78 0.49
C ALA A 1 -13.91 -0.36 0.45
N PHE A 2 -13.31 -0.61 -0.72
CA PHE A 2 -12.27 -1.61 -0.90
C PHE A 2 -10.89 -0.95 -0.98
N GLY A 3 -9.88 -1.62 -0.42
CA GLY A 3 -8.49 -1.17 -0.46
C GLY A 3 -7.52 -2.34 -0.60
N GLY A 4 -6.33 -2.07 -1.14
CA GLY A 4 -5.28 -3.05 -1.36
C GLY A 4 -4.31 -3.23 -0.19
N GLY A 5 -4.61 -2.66 0.98
CA GLY A 5 -3.73 -2.74 2.15
C GLY A 5 -3.48 -4.18 2.61
N ARG A 6 -2.22 -4.49 2.95
CA ARG A 6 -1.77 -5.81 3.42
C ARG A 6 -1.06 -5.66 4.77
N ARG A 7 -1.14 -6.68 5.61
CA ARG A 7 -0.54 -6.68 6.95
C ARG A 7 0.99 -6.65 6.95
N ASP A 8 1.62 -7.11 5.87
CA ASP A 8 3.07 -7.17 5.75
C ASP A 8 3.72 -5.88 5.20
N GLU A 9 2.92 -4.87 4.83
CA GLU A 9 3.46 -3.61 4.30
C GLU A 9 4.17 -2.78 5.35
N GLU A 10 3.49 -2.49 6.47
CA GLU A 10 3.99 -1.65 7.55
C GLU A 10 3.37 -2.04 8.90
N LYS A 11 4.03 -1.66 10.00
CA LYS A 11 3.52 -1.87 11.36
C LYS A 11 2.13 -1.25 11.57
N SER A 12 1.84 -0.11 10.95
CA SER A 12 0.54 0.54 11.03
C SER A 12 -0.57 -0.29 10.36
N ARG A 13 -0.24 -1.02 9.30
CA ARG A 13 -1.18 -1.90 8.57
C ARG A 13 -1.37 -3.25 9.24
N ALA A 14 -0.43 -3.71 10.04
CA ALA A 14 -0.49 -5.01 10.71
C ALA A 14 -1.71 -5.19 11.64
N LYS A 15 -2.30 -4.11 12.11
CA LYS A 15 -3.50 -4.12 12.95
C LYS A 15 -4.82 -4.12 12.17
N GLU A 16 -4.79 -3.76 10.89
CA GLU A 16 -5.98 -3.83 10.04
C GLU A 16 -6.29 -5.27 9.66
N ARG A 17 -7.57 -5.58 9.58
CA ARG A 17 -8.10 -6.90 9.21
C ARG A 17 -8.70 -6.83 7.82
N VAL A 18 -9.17 -7.98 7.30
CA VAL A 18 -9.91 -8.02 6.03
C VAL A 18 -11.11 -7.06 6.10
N PHE A 19 -11.86 -7.07 7.21
CA PHE A 19 -12.95 -6.13 7.46
C PHE A 19 -12.57 -5.15 8.57
N SER A 20 -12.36 -3.89 8.21
CA SER A 20 -12.02 -2.82 9.14
C SER A 20 -13.23 -1.92 9.37
N PHE A 21 -13.80 -1.99 10.58
CA PHE A 21 -14.99 -1.23 10.96
C PHE A 21 -14.60 0.19 11.36
N ARG A 22 -15.35 1.14 10.85
CA ARG A 22 -15.21 2.57 11.13
C ARG A 22 -16.50 3.05 11.80
N GLY A 23 -16.35 3.69 12.94
CA GLY A 23 -17.44 4.37 13.64
C GLY A 23 -17.83 5.68 12.97
N GLU A 24 -18.70 6.41 13.64
CA GLU A 24 -19.13 7.73 13.23
C GLU A 24 -17.94 8.66 13.00
N GLY A 25 -18.01 9.50 11.96
CA GLY A 25 -16.89 10.35 11.55
C GLY A 25 -15.68 9.57 10.96
N HIS A 26 -15.87 8.31 10.52
CA HIS A 26 -14.82 7.43 10.02
C HIS A 26 -13.72 7.09 11.03
N SER A 27 -13.98 7.26 12.31
CA SER A 27 -13.07 6.93 13.39
C SER A 27 -12.72 5.44 13.38
N TRP A 28 -11.45 5.12 13.67
CA TRP A 28 -10.97 3.74 13.74
C TRP A 28 -10.38 3.43 15.10
N ASP A 29 -10.93 2.42 15.76
CA ASP A 29 -10.40 1.88 17.00
C ASP A 29 -9.91 0.43 16.76
N PRO A 30 -8.60 0.18 16.77
CA PRO A 30 -8.04 -1.16 16.53
C PRO A 30 -8.37 -2.15 17.64
N ARG A 31 -8.74 -1.69 18.83
CA ARG A 31 -9.09 -2.53 19.97
C ARG A 31 -10.52 -3.06 19.88
N ASN A 32 -11.37 -2.35 19.18
CA ASN A 32 -12.81 -2.60 19.12
C ASN A 32 -13.27 -3.08 17.75
N GLN A 33 -12.47 -3.94 17.13
CA GLN A 33 -12.79 -4.58 15.85
C GLN A 33 -13.47 -5.92 16.08
N ARG A 34 -14.30 -6.34 15.10
CA ARG A 34 -14.97 -7.65 15.17
C ARG A 34 -14.00 -8.78 14.85
N PRO A 35 -14.07 -9.92 15.54
CA PRO A 35 -13.26 -11.07 15.23
C PRO A 35 -13.51 -11.60 13.81
N GLU A 36 -12.45 -11.99 13.13
CA GLU A 36 -12.48 -12.71 11.85
C GLU A 36 -12.00 -14.15 12.11
N LEU A 37 -12.94 -15.04 12.40
CA LEU A 37 -12.66 -16.45 12.66
C LEU A 37 -12.93 -17.26 11.40
N TRP A 38 -11.87 -17.83 10.82
CA TRP A 38 -11.92 -18.58 9.56
C TRP A 38 -12.58 -17.75 8.44
N SER A 39 -13.73 -18.20 7.95
CA SER A 39 -14.50 -17.49 6.92
C SER A 39 -15.77 -16.85 7.48
N LEU A 40 -15.84 -16.65 8.79
CA LEU A 40 -17.01 -16.05 9.45
C LEU A 40 -16.82 -14.54 9.58
N PHE A 41 -17.47 -13.80 8.69
CA PHE A 41 -17.44 -12.33 8.70
C PHE A 41 -18.82 -11.77 9.05
N ASN A 42 -18.87 -10.95 10.09
CA ASN A 42 -20.06 -10.19 10.42
C ASN A 42 -19.94 -8.80 9.80
N THR A 43 -20.65 -8.56 8.71
CA THR A 43 -20.63 -7.31 7.94
C THR A 43 -21.78 -6.35 8.28
N ARG A 44 -22.59 -6.64 9.32
CA ARG A 44 -23.65 -5.72 9.75
C ARG A 44 -23.07 -4.40 10.21
N ILE A 45 -23.61 -3.30 9.71
CA ILE A 45 -23.27 -1.94 10.13
C ILE A 45 -24.52 -1.22 10.62
N ARG A 46 -24.33 -0.24 11.50
CA ARG A 46 -25.35 0.70 11.95
C ARG A 46 -25.31 1.97 11.09
N GLN A 47 -26.35 2.78 11.23
CA GLN A 47 -26.33 4.11 10.60
C GLN A 47 -25.13 4.92 11.11
N GLY A 48 -24.39 5.56 10.20
CA GLY A 48 -23.17 6.31 10.52
C GLY A 48 -21.88 5.48 10.55
N GLU A 49 -21.98 4.15 10.59
CA GLU A 49 -20.82 3.27 10.48
C GLU A 49 -20.46 2.97 9.01
N SER A 50 -19.21 2.60 8.77
CA SER A 50 -18.73 2.13 7.47
C SER A 50 -17.75 0.98 7.63
N ILE A 51 -17.53 0.22 6.56
CA ILE A 51 -16.54 -0.86 6.52
C ILE A 51 -15.54 -0.57 5.41
N ARG A 52 -14.26 -0.66 5.71
CA ARG A 52 -13.20 -0.80 4.72
C ARG A 52 -12.86 -2.27 4.59
N VAL A 53 -12.81 -2.75 3.36
CA VAL A 53 -12.54 -4.16 3.06
C VAL A 53 -11.17 -4.26 2.39
N PHE A 54 -10.29 -5.08 2.95
CA PHE A 54 -8.94 -5.33 2.46
C PHE A 54 -8.80 -6.80 2.06
N PRO A 55 -9.25 -7.19 0.87
CA PRO A 55 -9.25 -8.60 0.46
C PRO A 55 -7.87 -9.25 0.48
N LEU A 56 -6.81 -8.45 0.24
CA LEU A 56 -5.42 -8.89 0.22
C LEU A 56 -4.74 -8.81 1.59
N SER A 57 -5.48 -8.55 2.67
CA SER A 57 -4.90 -8.30 4.01
C SER A 57 -3.90 -9.35 4.46
N ASN A 58 -4.14 -10.62 4.14
CA ASN A 58 -3.29 -11.76 4.55
C ASN A 58 -2.24 -12.15 3.50
N TRP A 59 -2.20 -11.45 2.37
CA TRP A 59 -1.25 -11.73 1.29
C TRP A 59 0.09 -11.05 1.55
N THR A 60 1.17 -11.74 1.19
CA THR A 60 2.51 -11.14 1.15
C THR A 60 2.70 -10.37 -0.16
N GLU A 61 3.76 -9.56 -0.23
CA GLU A 61 4.15 -8.91 -1.50
C GLU A 61 4.44 -9.96 -2.58
N PHE A 62 5.04 -11.09 -2.19
CA PHE A 62 5.33 -12.19 -3.11
C PHE A 62 4.05 -12.80 -3.68
N ASP A 63 3.04 -13.08 -2.85
CA ASP A 63 1.76 -13.65 -3.30
C ASP A 63 1.08 -12.75 -4.34
N VAL A 64 1.15 -11.42 -4.16
CA VAL A 64 0.59 -10.46 -5.11
C VAL A 64 1.29 -10.56 -6.47
N TRP A 65 2.63 -10.61 -6.48
CA TRP A 65 3.38 -10.69 -7.73
C TRP A 65 3.24 -12.04 -8.41
N ASP A 66 3.16 -13.12 -7.65
CA ASP A 66 2.91 -14.47 -8.17
C ASP A 66 1.52 -14.54 -8.85
N TYR A 67 0.52 -13.97 -8.21
CA TYR A 67 -0.83 -13.88 -8.78
C TYR A 67 -0.87 -13.02 -10.05
N VAL A 68 -0.23 -11.85 -10.03
CA VAL A 68 -0.12 -10.97 -11.20
C VAL A 68 0.52 -11.69 -12.38
N LEU A 69 1.58 -12.47 -12.14
CA LEU A 69 2.27 -13.25 -13.16
C LEU A 69 1.39 -14.40 -13.66
N ALA A 70 0.78 -15.16 -12.77
CA ALA A 70 -0.04 -16.33 -13.13
C ALA A 70 -1.26 -15.94 -13.97
N GLU A 71 -1.91 -14.83 -13.63
CA GLU A 71 -3.10 -14.33 -14.32
C GLU A 71 -2.79 -13.38 -15.50
N GLY A 72 -1.52 -13.05 -15.73
CA GLY A 72 -1.11 -12.11 -16.78
C GLY A 72 -1.70 -10.71 -16.63
N LEU A 73 -1.85 -10.23 -15.38
CA LEU A 73 -2.50 -8.95 -15.11
C LEU A 73 -1.64 -7.77 -15.55
N PRO A 74 -2.21 -6.76 -16.22
CA PRO A 74 -1.50 -5.54 -16.53
C PRO A 74 -1.21 -4.74 -15.26
N VAL A 75 0.02 -4.27 -15.12
CA VAL A 75 0.43 -3.40 -14.02
C VAL A 75 1.05 -2.11 -14.54
N VAL A 76 1.04 -1.09 -13.69
CA VAL A 76 1.60 0.22 -14.05
C VAL A 76 3.11 0.08 -14.36
N PRO A 77 3.62 0.66 -15.47
CA PRO A 77 5.02 0.54 -15.88
C PRO A 77 6.06 1.01 -14.86
N LEU A 78 5.65 1.81 -13.87
CA LEU A 78 6.53 2.26 -12.78
C LEU A 78 7.03 1.11 -11.88
N TYR A 79 6.31 0.00 -11.83
CA TYR A 79 6.74 -1.20 -11.11
C TYR A 79 7.89 -1.95 -11.79
N PHE A 80 8.14 -1.70 -13.09
CA PHE A 80 9.24 -2.31 -13.79
C PHE A 80 10.51 -1.47 -13.70
N ALA A 81 11.66 -2.13 -13.64
CA ALA A 81 12.94 -1.48 -13.65
C ALA A 81 13.17 -0.72 -14.97
N LYS A 82 13.59 0.52 -14.85
CA LYS A 82 13.93 1.42 -15.96
C LYS A 82 15.01 2.39 -15.52
N ALA A 83 15.84 2.84 -16.44
CA ALA A 83 16.77 3.94 -16.17
C ALA A 83 15.97 5.21 -15.87
N ARG A 84 16.15 5.76 -14.67
CA ARG A 84 15.48 6.98 -14.21
C ARG A 84 16.47 7.90 -13.49
N PRO A 85 16.30 9.23 -13.60
CA PRO A 85 17.07 10.18 -12.81
C PRO A 85 16.63 10.07 -11.34
N VAL A 86 17.58 9.85 -10.45
CA VAL A 86 17.31 9.71 -9.01
C VAL A 86 18.34 10.46 -8.18
N VAL A 87 17.93 10.85 -6.97
CA VAL A 87 18.80 11.31 -5.90
C VAL A 87 18.67 10.40 -4.69
N LYS A 88 19.73 10.31 -3.88
CA LYS A 88 19.72 9.50 -2.68
C LYS A 88 19.48 10.36 -1.45
N ARG A 89 18.37 10.12 -0.72
CA ARG A 89 18.07 10.77 0.55
C ARG A 89 17.78 9.72 1.63
N SER A 90 18.45 9.83 2.75
CA SER A 90 18.24 8.93 3.91
C SER A 90 18.24 7.43 3.53
N GLY A 91 19.14 7.03 2.64
CA GLY A 91 19.24 5.64 2.19
C GLY A 91 18.24 5.20 1.11
N THR A 92 17.30 6.06 0.74
CA THR A 92 16.27 5.78 -0.28
C THR A 92 16.57 6.54 -1.58
N TRP A 93 16.32 5.88 -2.70
CA TRP A 93 16.37 6.50 -4.02
C TRP A 93 15.04 7.18 -4.33
N ILE A 94 15.07 8.46 -4.65
CA ILE A 94 13.90 9.27 -4.99
C ILE A 94 14.04 9.71 -6.44
N MET A 95 13.02 9.43 -7.25
CA MET A 95 13.01 9.85 -8.65
C MET A 95 12.83 11.38 -8.75
N VAL A 96 13.59 11.96 -9.65
CA VAL A 96 13.52 13.38 -10.01
C VAL A 96 13.03 13.46 -11.45
N ASP A 97 11.75 13.67 -11.64
CA ASP A 97 11.12 13.72 -12.96
C ASP A 97 10.78 15.15 -13.39
N ASP A 98 10.63 16.06 -12.45
CA ASP A 98 10.33 17.46 -12.69
C ASP A 98 10.77 18.37 -11.51
N ASP A 99 10.42 19.63 -11.57
CA ASP A 99 10.76 20.67 -10.61
C ASP A 99 9.94 20.66 -9.31
N ARG A 100 8.92 19.80 -9.21
CA ARG A 100 8.11 19.64 -7.98
C ARG A 100 8.91 19.03 -6.84
N LEU A 101 9.99 18.31 -7.14
CA LEU A 101 10.94 17.84 -6.14
C LEU A 101 12.13 18.80 -6.06
N PRO A 102 12.16 19.74 -5.10
CA PRO A 102 13.30 20.63 -4.95
C PRO A 102 14.55 19.83 -4.57
N LEU A 103 15.65 20.08 -5.29
CA LEU A 103 16.94 19.48 -4.97
C LEU A 103 17.59 20.24 -3.81
N ASN A 104 18.23 19.50 -2.90
CA ASN A 104 19.06 20.10 -1.86
C ASN A 104 20.38 20.60 -2.44
N ALA A 105 21.05 21.52 -1.74
CA ALA A 105 22.35 22.00 -2.15
C ALA A 105 23.35 20.85 -2.32
N GLY A 106 23.95 20.74 -3.50
CA GLY A 106 24.92 19.71 -3.85
C GLY A 106 24.32 18.38 -4.34
N GLU A 107 22.99 18.23 -4.37
CA GLU A 107 22.36 17.06 -4.99
C GLU A 107 22.44 17.16 -6.52
N VAL A 108 22.95 16.13 -7.15
CA VAL A 108 22.98 15.97 -8.62
C VAL A 108 22.24 14.68 -8.95
N PRO A 109 21.17 14.74 -9.76
CA PRO A 109 20.48 13.53 -10.20
C PRO A 109 21.41 12.62 -11.00
N GLU A 110 21.39 11.32 -10.68
CA GLU A 110 22.13 10.30 -11.43
C GLU A 110 21.16 9.30 -12.08
N MET A 111 21.50 8.83 -13.26
CA MET A 111 20.71 7.82 -13.97
C MET A 111 20.96 6.45 -13.36
N ARG A 112 19.91 5.81 -12.83
CA ARG A 112 19.97 4.46 -12.28
C ARG A 112 18.83 3.59 -12.76
N TRP A 113 19.07 2.28 -12.86
CA TRP A 113 18.02 1.30 -13.07
C TRP A 113 17.27 1.08 -11.75
N VAL A 114 16.08 1.65 -11.65
CA VAL A 114 15.23 1.58 -10.47
C VAL A 114 13.79 1.24 -10.83
N ARG A 115 13.08 0.62 -9.88
CA ARG A 115 11.63 0.42 -9.91
C ARG A 115 10.98 1.03 -8.67
N PHE A 116 9.72 1.36 -8.75
CA PHE A 116 8.93 1.69 -7.58
C PHE A 116 8.50 0.39 -6.88
N ARG A 117 8.66 0.34 -5.58
CA ARG A 117 8.15 -0.78 -4.77
C ARG A 117 6.66 -0.61 -4.51
N THR A 118 6.23 0.62 -4.23
CA THR A 118 4.84 1.00 -4.00
C THR A 118 4.55 2.31 -4.73
N LEU A 119 3.30 2.55 -5.09
CA LEU A 119 2.83 3.80 -5.72
C LEU A 119 1.89 4.55 -4.78
N GLY A 120 2.21 4.59 -3.53
CA GLY A 120 1.49 5.28 -2.49
C GLY A 120 2.18 5.07 -1.16
N CYS A 121 1.82 5.81 -0.18
CA CYS A 121 2.32 5.68 1.19
C CYS A 121 1.34 4.92 2.08
#